data_29e2925ecd1873976fbde7ac344aa4c7
#
_entry.id   29e2925ecd1873976fbde7ac344aa4c7
#
_cell.length_a   1.000
_cell.length_b   1.000
_cell.length_c   1.000
_cell.angle_alpha   90.00
_cell.angle_beta   90.00
_cell.angle_gamma   90.00
#
_symmetry.space_group_name_H-M   'P 1'
#
loop_
_entity.id
_entity.type
_entity.pdbx_description
1 polymer ?
#
loop_
_entity_poly.entity_id
_entity_poly.type
_entity_poly.pdbx_seq_one_letter_code
_entity_poly.pdbx_strand_id
1 'polypeptide(L)'
;MTEKLIQQFRDAVYQSFLKRPDAVLDLIDALSVAGHVDSPVALSEEAPFRRKFSMIYDILCHAAFDFDALLNALLDFQPKDSETIAGYEVYGLDATKNERAEAETLPERCALKSQKEDPLVYGHKYSWLVRLVHWGTSWVAPQDLLRVDPELSDSQVGGQQVKELAMRNPKQKVVVEDSLYGNHIFLSIFLLIQNTFALVRMRTTNVLNEKPKPREPGKRGAPQKHGAKFKLSSPSRVADCTETFLFGAQNVTIQGWKGLHLKKLPELTVMMLRVVFLNSDGKPRYKQPMWLLWTGPTEVPLQDLCKMYLWRFAIEHMFRFLKQNMGLNTSRSNDLVGTEQWMWMCALAYWQLLLMKDLVEDARPAWHSRRREEKLKELTPGQVQRAALRYFVELGTPAKPPKVAGKGKGRSQGYRPTPRIRYPVIKKAKTASKEASISP
;
A
#
# COMPACT_ATOMS: atom_id res chain seq x y z
N MET A 1 0.50 -17.31 -16.59
CA MET A 1 1.85 -17.36 -15.94
C MET A 1 2.48 -18.74 -16.08
N THR A 2 3.78 -18.90 -15.92
CA THR A 2 4.47 -20.19 -16.03
C THR A 2 5.12 -20.58 -14.71
N GLU A 3 5.21 -21.86 -14.44
CA GLU A 3 5.90 -22.42 -13.27
C GLU A 3 7.35 -21.91 -13.16
N LYS A 4 8.04 -21.82 -14.29
CA LYS A 4 9.39 -21.26 -14.38
C LYS A 4 9.46 -19.81 -13.83
N LEU A 5 8.42 -18.99 -14.04
CA LEU A 5 8.40 -17.60 -13.55
C LEU A 5 8.37 -17.54 -12.03
N ILE A 6 7.57 -18.42 -11.38
CA ILE A 6 7.53 -18.48 -9.91
C ILE A 6 8.86 -18.96 -9.35
N GLN A 7 9.49 -19.97 -9.96
CA GLN A 7 10.81 -20.43 -9.53
C GLN A 7 11.83 -19.29 -9.61
N GLN A 8 11.89 -18.59 -10.74
CA GLN A 8 12.78 -17.44 -10.92
C GLN A 8 12.52 -16.31 -9.91
N PHE A 9 11.25 -16.02 -9.64
CA PHE A 9 10.89 -15.06 -8.58
C PHE A 9 11.40 -15.50 -7.21
N ARG A 10 11.17 -16.77 -6.84
CA ARG A 10 11.61 -17.32 -5.55
C ARG A 10 13.14 -17.30 -5.42
N ASP A 11 13.86 -17.58 -6.51
CA ASP A 11 15.32 -17.49 -6.54
C ASP A 11 15.79 -16.05 -6.36
N ALA A 12 15.19 -15.07 -7.06
CA ALA A 12 15.54 -13.66 -6.93
C ALA A 12 15.27 -13.12 -5.51
N VAL A 13 14.11 -13.46 -4.93
CA VAL A 13 13.76 -13.11 -3.56
C VAL A 13 14.72 -13.78 -2.55
N TYR A 14 15.04 -15.05 -2.76
CA TYR A 14 16.00 -15.77 -1.93
C TYR A 14 17.39 -15.11 -1.93
N GLN A 15 17.86 -14.65 -3.09
CA GLN A 15 19.15 -13.96 -3.22
C GLN A 15 19.16 -12.59 -2.50
N SER A 16 18.00 -11.95 -2.30
CA SER A 16 17.90 -10.70 -1.56
C SER A 16 18.00 -10.88 -0.03
N PHE A 17 18.00 -12.10 0.48
CA PHE A 17 18.12 -12.35 1.92
C PHE A 17 19.59 -12.48 2.33
N LEU A 18 20.09 -11.45 3.01
CA LEU A 18 21.50 -11.38 3.46
C LEU A 18 21.79 -12.30 4.66
N LYS A 19 20.80 -12.51 5.53
CA LYS A 19 20.92 -13.37 6.71
C LYS A 19 19.73 -14.30 6.86
N ARG A 20 19.98 -15.55 7.24
CA ARG A 20 18.96 -16.60 7.42
C ARG A 20 18.14 -16.92 6.16
N PRO A 21 18.69 -16.84 4.93
CA PRO A 21 17.91 -16.97 3.70
C PRO A 21 17.04 -18.22 3.66
N ASP A 22 17.60 -19.39 4.00
CA ASP A 22 16.86 -20.65 3.98
C ASP A 22 15.67 -20.67 4.95
N ALA A 23 15.84 -20.08 6.13
CA ALA A 23 14.81 -20.08 7.16
C ALA A 23 13.72 -19.02 6.86
N VAL A 24 14.11 -17.89 6.29
CA VAL A 24 13.18 -16.85 5.85
C VAL A 24 12.30 -17.38 4.74
N LEU A 25 12.85 -18.07 3.74
CA LEU A 25 12.05 -18.62 2.65
C LEU A 25 11.11 -19.73 3.15
N ASP A 26 11.58 -20.64 4.02
CA ASP A 26 10.70 -21.65 4.63
C ASP A 26 9.53 -20.99 5.38
N LEU A 27 9.76 -19.85 6.02
CA LEU A 27 8.68 -19.11 6.73
C LEU A 27 7.70 -18.42 5.76
N ILE A 28 8.21 -17.85 4.68
CA ILE A 28 7.36 -17.27 3.61
C ILE A 28 6.50 -18.35 2.95
N ASP A 29 7.07 -19.52 2.70
CA ASP A 29 6.34 -20.67 2.14
C ASP A 29 5.24 -21.14 3.10
N ALA A 30 5.53 -21.22 4.40
CA ALA A 30 4.53 -21.54 5.42
C ALA A 30 3.40 -20.51 5.47
N LEU A 31 3.72 -19.20 5.41
CA LEU A 31 2.72 -18.14 5.33
C LEU A 31 1.83 -18.27 4.08
N SER A 32 2.39 -18.73 2.97
CA SER A 32 1.64 -18.89 1.72
C SER A 32 0.61 -20.02 1.75
N VAL A 33 0.75 -21.00 2.67
CA VAL A 33 -0.16 -22.16 2.76
C VAL A 33 -1.04 -22.15 4.01
N ALA A 34 -0.67 -21.39 5.03
CA ALA A 34 -1.42 -21.31 6.28
C ALA A 34 -2.77 -20.63 6.06
N GLY A 35 -3.87 -21.33 6.33
CA GLY A 35 -5.23 -20.82 6.14
C GLY A 35 -5.59 -19.66 7.09
N HIS A 36 -4.99 -19.65 8.28
CA HIS A 36 -5.13 -18.61 9.30
C HIS A 36 -3.91 -18.60 10.22
N VAL A 37 -3.39 -17.43 10.52
CA VAL A 37 -2.18 -17.28 11.34
C VAL A 37 -2.50 -16.48 12.61
N ASP A 38 -2.73 -17.18 13.71
CA ASP A 38 -2.95 -16.58 15.04
C ASP A 38 -1.65 -16.08 15.68
N SER A 39 -0.54 -16.71 15.34
CA SER A 39 0.76 -16.43 15.89
C SER A 39 1.85 -16.86 14.90
N PRO A 40 2.97 -16.13 14.77
CA PRO A 40 4.08 -16.57 13.93
C PRO A 40 4.58 -17.99 14.27
N VAL A 41 4.53 -18.37 15.54
CA VAL A 41 5.00 -19.68 16.01
C VAL A 41 4.15 -20.84 15.48
N ALA A 42 2.85 -20.63 15.27
CA ALA A 42 1.99 -21.65 14.69
C ALA A 42 2.44 -22.09 13.29
N LEU A 43 3.13 -21.23 12.55
CA LEU A 43 3.70 -21.59 11.26
C LEU A 43 4.76 -22.68 11.31
N SER A 44 5.28 -23.01 12.50
CA SER A 44 6.20 -24.14 12.65
C SER A 44 5.53 -25.50 12.47
N GLU A 45 4.21 -25.55 12.45
CA GLU A 45 3.41 -26.76 12.20
C GLU A 45 3.05 -26.92 10.72
N GLU A 46 3.27 -25.89 9.91
CA GLU A 46 3.02 -25.94 8.47
C GLU A 46 4.11 -26.74 7.74
N ALA A 47 3.71 -27.61 6.81
CA ALA A 47 4.60 -28.54 6.11
C ALA A 47 5.81 -27.86 5.43
N PRO A 48 5.72 -26.66 4.82
CA PRO A 48 6.87 -25.99 4.23
C PRO A 48 7.91 -25.51 5.27
N PHE A 49 7.53 -25.31 6.53
CA PHE A 49 8.47 -24.88 7.56
C PHE A 49 9.25 -26.06 8.14
N ARG A 50 10.36 -26.40 7.55
CA ARG A 50 11.17 -27.59 7.87
C ARG A 50 12.05 -27.46 9.12
N ARG A 51 11.86 -26.40 9.95
CA ARG A 51 12.72 -26.02 11.05
C ARG A 51 12.00 -26.03 12.40
N LYS A 52 12.74 -25.94 13.50
CA LYS A 52 12.16 -25.84 14.85
C LYS A 52 11.46 -24.49 15.02
N PHE A 53 10.39 -24.43 15.82
CA PHE A 53 9.66 -23.22 16.15
C PHE A 53 10.55 -22.07 16.65
N SER A 54 11.65 -22.38 17.37
CA SER A 54 12.60 -21.38 17.86
C SER A 54 13.31 -20.62 16.75
N MET A 55 13.38 -21.18 15.52
CA MET A 55 13.95 -20.50 14.36
C MET A 55 13.10 -19.31 13.93
N ILE A 56 11.79 -19.30 14.17
CA ILE A 56 10.91 -18.17 13.87
C ILE A 56 11.33 -16.94 14.68
N TYR A 57 11.65 -17.12 15.96
CA TYR A 57 12.21 -16.03 16.78
C TYR A 57 13.58 -15.57 16.28
N ASP A 58 14.42 -16.50 15.85
CA ASP A 58 15.75 -16.18 15.31
C ASP A 58 15.66 -15.42 13.98
N ILE A 59 14.69 -15.75 13.11
CA ILE A 59 14.38 -14.99 11.90
C ILE A 59 13.96 -13.55 12.26
N LEU A 60 12.98 -13.39 13.14
CA LEU A 60 12.46 -12.07 13.52
C LEU A 60 13.51 -11.18 14.19
N CYS A 61 14.56 -11.78 14.81
CA CYS A 61 15.63 -11.02 15.45
C CYS A 61 16.86 -10.78 14.55
N HIS A 62 17.12 -11.65 13.59
CA HIS A 62 18.42 -11.68 12.92
C HIS A 62 18.36 -11.78 11.39
N ALA A 63 17.19 -11.91 10.77
CA ALA A 63 17.10 -11.82 9.31
C ALA A 63 17.58 -10.45 8.83
N ALA A 64 18.07 -10.36 7.62
CA ALA A 64 18.42 -9.10 6.99
C ALA A 64 18.16 -9.20 5.49
N PHE A 65 17.60 -8.14 4.91
CA PHE A 65 17.21 -8.07 3.52
C PHE A 65 18.03 -7.01 2.80
N ASP A 66 18.41 -7.30 1.58
CA ASP A 66 18.86 -6.31 0.61
C ASP A 66 17.60 -5.74 -0.06
N PHE A 67 17.14 -4.58 0.45
CA PHE A 67 15.93 -3.97 -0.05
C PHE A 67 16.07 -3.45 -1.47
N ASP A 68 17.27 -3.04 -1.91
CA ASP A 68 17.48 -2.61 -3.29
C ASP A 68 17.29 -3.76 -4.27
N ALA A 69 17.92 -4.91 -3.99
CA ALA A 69 17.74 -6.12 -4.78
C ALA A 69 16.28 -6.61 -4.74
N LEU A 70 15.64 -6.55 -3.56
CA LEU A 70 14.24 -6.96 -3.39
C LEU A 70 13.28 -6.10 -4.19
N LEU A 71 13.36 -4.77 -4.08
CA LEU A 71 12.48 -3.84 -4.80
C LEU A 71 12.64 -3.96 -6.31
N ASN A 72 13.86 -4.17 -6.81
CA ASN A 72 14.10 -4.45 -8.22
C ASN A 72 13.45 -5.77 -8.66
N ALA A 73 13.61 -6.84 -7.87
CA ALA A 73 12.95 -8.12 -8.16
C ALA A 73 11.42 -7.97 -8.23
N LEU A 74 10.80 -7.23 -7.29
CA LEU A 74 9.36 -6.99 -7.31
C LEU A 74 8.90 -6.22 -8.56
N LEU A 75 9.71 -5.34 -9.13
CA LEU A 75 9.44 -4.66 -10.40
C LEU A 75 9.60 -5.60 -11.59
N ASP A 76 10.66 -6.40 -11.63
CA ASP A 76 10.98 -7.31 -12.74
C ASP A 76 9.95 -8.44 -12.89
N PHE A 77 9.40 -8.90 -11.75
CA PHE A 77 8.43 -9.99 -11.71
C PHE A 77 6.97 -9.54 -11.68
N GLN A 78 6.68 -8.27 -11.93
CA GLN A 78 5.29 -7.82 -12.06
C GLN A 78 4.52 -8.67 -13.09
N PRO A 79 3.27 -9.07 -12.81
CA PRO A 79 2.47 -9.83 -13.76
C PRO A 79 2.39 -9.09 -15.10
N LYS A 80 2.82 -9.74 -16.18
CA LYS A 80 2.91 -9.14 -17.52
C LYS A 80 1.55 -8.77 -18.11
N ASP A 81 0.51 -9.43 -17.65
CA ASP A 81 -0.90 -9.23 -17.96
C ASP A 81 -1.57 -8.13 -17.14
N SER A 82 -0.80 -7.42 -16.29
CA SER A 82 -1.33 -6.30 -15.50
C SER A 82 -1.95 -5.23 -16.39
N GLU A 83 -3.18 -4.86 -16.08
CA GLU A 83 -3.92 -3.86 -16.84
C GLU A 83 -3.29 -2.46 -16.71
N THR A 84 -3.44 -1.68 -17.76
CA THR A 84 -3.20 -0.23 -17.76
C THR A 84 -4.51 0.49 -18.09
N ILE A 85 -4.65 1.72 -17.64
CA ILE A 85 -5.79 2.57 -17.98
C ILE A 85 -5.24 3.82 -18.67
N ALA A 86 -5.74 4.14 -19.84
CA ALA A 86 -5.24 5.25 -20.68
C ALA A 86 -3.71 5.23 -20.89
N GLY A 87 -3.10 4.04 -20.95
CA GLY A 87 -1.66 3.88 -21.09
C GLY A 87 -0.83 4.01 -19.80
N TYR A 88 -1.48 4.28 -18.66
CA TYR A 88 -0.82 4.40 -17.36
C TYR A 88 -0.87 3.10 -16.57
N GLU A 89 0.24 2.75 -15.95
CA GLU A 89 0.26 1.81 -14.84
C GLU A 89 -0.39 2.48 -13.62
N VAL A 90 -1.29 1.78 -12.92
CA VAL A 90 -1.97 2.34 -11.76
C VAL A 90 -1.41 1.73 -10.48
N TYR A 91 -0.92 2.58 -9.61
CA TYR A 91 -0.44 2.22 -8.26
C TYR A 91 -1.37 2.80 -7.22
N GLY A 92 -1.46 2.14 -6.07
CA GLY A 92 -2.17 2.66 -4.93
C GLY A 92 -1.22 2.84 -3.75
N LEU A 93 -1.41 3.94 -3.03
CA LEU A 93 -0.69 4.24 -1.81
C LEU A 93 -1.68 4.32 -0.66
N ASP A 94 -1.44 3.55 0.39
CA ASP A 94 -2.28 3.59 1.59
C ASP A 94 -1.47 3.16 2.81
N ALA A 95 -1.96 3.46 4.00
CA ALA A 95 -1.27 3.13 5.23
C ALA A 95 -2.14 2.29 6.16
N THR A 96 -1.54 1.25 6.74
CA THR A 96 -2.21 0.39 7.70
C THR A 96 -1.59 0.44 9.08
N LYS A 97 -2.39 0.21 10.11
CA LYS A 97 -1.98 0.17 11.51
C LYS A 97 -1.54 -1.23 11.91
N ASN A 98 -0.51 -1.31 12.72
CA ASN A 98 -0.13 -2.46 13.52
C ASN A 98 -0.28 -2.10 15.00
N GLU A 99 -1.39 -2.47 15.60
CA GLU A 99 -1.73 -2.16 16.97
C GLU A 99 -0.94 -3.05 17.95
N ARG A 100 -0.22 -2.40 18.86
CA ARG A 100 0.69 -3.03 19.82
C ARG A 100 0.61 -2.32 21.18
N ALA A 101 -0.61 -2.15 21.69
CA ALA A 101 -0.88 -1.40 22.92
C ALA A 101 -0.08 -1.91 24.11
N GLU A 102 -0.06 -3.24 24.30
CA GLU A 102 0.58 -3.92 25.44
C GLU A 102 2.10 -4.11 25.29
N ALA A 103 2.68 -3.74 24.12
CA ALA A 103 4.09 -3.98 23.86
C ALA A 103 4.99 -2.87 24.43
N GLU A 104 5.04 -2.69 25.74
CA GLU A 104 5.80 -1.61 26.40
C GLU A 104 7.31 -1.64 26.09
N THR A 105 7.84 -2.79 25.72
CA THR A 105 9.25 -2.96 25.33
C THR A 105 9.51 -2.74 23.84
N LEU A 106 8.48 -2.42 23.04
CA LEU A 106 8.60 -2.03 21.64
C LEU A 106 8.81 -0.52 21.55
N PRO A 107 9.93 -0.03 20.98
CA PRO A 107 10.19 1.40 20.87
C PRO A 107 9.25 2.07 19.86
N GLU A 108 9.20 3.39 19.92
CA GLU A 108 8.55 4.26 18.92
C GLU A 108 7.05 4.00 18.67
N ARG A 109 6.35 3.42 19.65
CA ARG A 109 4.89 3.29 19.56
C ARG A 109 4.23 4.67 19.59
N CYS A 110 3.38 4.93 18.61
CA CYS A 110 2.62 6.19 18.48
C CYS A 110 1.14 5.97 18.73
N ALA A 111 0.42 7.06 18.97
CA ALA A 111 -1.04 7.06 18.99
C ALA A 111 -1.58 6.85 17.57
N LEU A 112 -2.40 5.82 17.39
CA LEU A 112 -2.98 5.40 16.11
C LEU A 112 -4.49 5.67 16.14
N LYS A 113 -4.91 6.88 15.79
CA LYS A 113 -6.30 7.23 15.66
C LYS A 113 -6.70 7.34 14.19
N SER A 114 -7.79 6.66 13.78
CA SER A 114 -8.32 6.78 12.41
C SER A 114 -9.37 7.87 12.31
N GLN A 115 -10.35 7.83 13.19
CA GLN A 115 -11.44 8.80 13.24
C GLN A 115 -11.53 9.44 14.62
N LYS A 116 -12.27 10.55 14.73
CA LYS A 116 -12.38 11.30 15.98
C LYS A 116 -12.97 10.45 17.11
N GLU A 117 -13.87 9.54 16.77
CA GLU A 117 -14.61 8.69 17.70
C GLU A 117 -13.94 7.34 17.97
N ASP A 118 -12.90 6.97 17.20
CA ASP A 118 -12.17 5.72 17.41
C ASP A 118 -11.45 5.74 18.77
N PRO A 119 -11.37 4.60 19.46
CA PRO A 119 -10.56 4.47 20.65
C PRO A 119 -9.09 4.76 20.31
N LEU A 120 -8.39 5.38 21.27
CA LEU A 120 -6.97 5.63 21.14
C LEU A 120 -6.20 4.32 21.37
N VAL A 121 -5.57 3.82 20.33
CA VAL A 121 -4.69 2.66 20.37
C VAL A 121 -3.25 3.05 20.08
N TYR A 122 -2.30 2.22 20.48
CA TYR A 122 -0.88 2.49 20.32
C TYR A 122 -0.22 1.41 19.46
N GLY A 123 0.78 1.78 18.69
CA GLY A 123 1.51 0.87 17.83
C GLY A 123 2.31 1.58 16.75
N HIS A 124 2.50 0.91 15.63
CA HIS A 124 3.18 1.45 14.45
C HIS A 124 2.21 1.58 13.28
N LYS A 125 2.57 2.43 12.35
CA LYS A 125 1.88 2.61 11.07
C LYS A 125 2.84 2.27 9.94
N TYR A 126 2.34 1.58 8.91
CA TYR A 126 3.12 1.19 7.75
C TYR A 126 2.46 1.72 6.50
N SER A 127 3.24 2.42 5.67
CA SER A 127 2.83 2.90 4.35
C SER A 127 3.14 1.82 3.32
N TRP A 128 2.17 1.51 2.47
CA TRP A 128 2.25 0.48 1.44
C TRP A 128 2.00 1.09 0.08
N LEU A 129 2.94 0.88 -0.83
CA LEU A 129 2.81 1.20 -2.25
C LEU A 129 2.59 -0.10 -3.01
N VAL A 130 1.50 -0.21 -3.76
CA VAL A 130 1.12 -1.44 -4.47
C VAL A 130 0.77 -1.14 -5.92
N ARG A 131 1.11 -2.04 -6.85
CA ARG A 131 0.61 -2.03 -8.21
C ARG A 131 -0.79 -2.65 -8.25
N LEU A 132 -1.76 -1.97 -8.84
CA LEU A 132 -3.08 -2.53 -9.12
C LEU A 132 -2.98 -3.39 -10.39
N VAL A 133 -3.38 -4.66 -10.31
CA VAL A 133 -3.05 -5.66 -11.34
C VAL A 133 -4.20 -5.84 -12.34
N HIS A 134 -5.38 -6.26 -11.88
CA HIS A 134 -6.55 -6.49 -12.73
C HIS A 134 -7.79 -5.81 -12.16
N TRP A 135 -8.50 -5.10 -13.03
CA TRP A 135 -9.75 -4.42 -12.65
C TRP A 135 -10.84 -5.42 -12.23
N GLY A 136 -11.51 -5.12 -11.13
CA GLY A 136 -12.60 -5.93 -10.60
C GLY A 136 -12.16 -7.16 -9.83
N THR A 137 -10.87 -7.33 -9.59
CA THR A 137 -10.30 -8.39 -8.76
C THR A 137 -9.78 -7.87 -7.42
N SER A 138 -9.44 -8.79 -6.52
CA SER A 138 -8.83 -8.46 -5.22
C SER A 138 -7.30 -8.43 -5.28
N TRP A 139 -6.72 -8.61 -6.47
CA TRP A 139 -5.27 -8.75 -6.63
C TRP A 139 -4.58 -7.41 -6.80
N VAL A 140 -3.54 -7.24 -6.02
CA VAL A 140 -2.57 -6.15 -6.12
C VAL A 140 -1.16 -6.72 -5.97
N ALA A 141 -0.14 -6.02 -6.44
CA ALA A 141 1.25 -6.42 -6.28
C ALA A 141 1.97 -5.43 -5.35
N PRO A 142 2.24 -5.77 -4.07
CA PRO A 142 3.02 -4.93 -3.18
C PRO A 142 4.37 -4.57 -3.78
N GLN A 143 4.72 -3.28 -3.83
CA GLN A 143 5.96 -2.79 -4.41
C GLN A 143 6.91 -2.25 -3.39
N ASP A 144 6.38 -1.59 -2.37
CA ASP A 144 7.18 -1.04 -1.30
C ASP A 144 6.37 -0.97 -0.01
N LEU A 145 7.08 -1.06 1.10
CA LEU A 145 6.54 -1.05 2.46
C LEU A 145 7.52 -0.34 3.39
N LEU A 146 7.08 0.75 4.00
CA LEU A 146 7.89 1.50 4.96
C LEU A 146 7.13 1.76 6.25
N ARG A 147 7.81 1.64 7.38
CA ARG A 147 7.29 2.11 8.66
C ARG A 147 7.23 3.65 8.66
N VAL A 148 6.11 4.19 9.08
CA VAL A 148 5.98 5.64 9.24
C VAL A 148 6.68 6.03 10.53
N ASP A 149 7.83 6.67 10.40
CA ASP A 149 8.60 7.20 11.52
C ASP A 149 7.74 8.20 12.33
N PRO A 150 7.82 8.20 13.67
CA PRO A 150 7.11 9.17 14.51
C PRO A 150 7.34 10.64 14.16
N GLU A 151 8.53 10.98 13.66
CA GLU A 151 8.89 12.35 13.29
C GLU A 151 8.40 12.75 11.90
N LEU A 152 8.05 11.76 11.05
CA LEU A 152 7.56 11.98 9.70
C LEU A 152 6.04 11.91 9.62
N SER A 153 5.48 12.54 8.62
CA SER A 153 4.07 12.38 8.24
C SER A 153 3.91 11.26 7.20
N ASP A 154 2.70 10.69 7.12
CA ASP A 154 2.35 9.74 6.05
C ASP A 154 2.66 10.30 4.66
N SER A 155 2.42 11.60 4.47
CA SER A 155 2.70 12.31 3.21
C SER A 155 4.18 12.38 2.85
N GLN A 156 5.07 12.49 3.83
CA GLN A 156 6.53 12.48 3.59
C GLN A 156 7.00 11.07 3.24
N VAL A 157 6.58 10.06 4.01
CA VAL A 157 6.96 8.67 3.75
C VAL A 157 6.39 8.18 2.43
N GLY A 158 5.09 8.40 2.17
CA GLY A 158 4.47 8.03 0.89
C GLY A 158 5.09 8.78 -0.30
N GLY A 159 5.44 10.06 -0.13
CA GLY A 159 6.15 10.84 -1.15
C GLY A 159 7.53 10.26 -1.48
N GLN A 160 8.26 9.78 -0.46
CA GLN A 160 9.54 9.11 -0.65
C GLN A 160 9.39 7.81 -1.45
N GLN A 161 8.38 6.99 -1.13
CA GLN A 161 8.07 5.76 -1.86
C GLN A 161 7.73 6.03 -3.33
N VAL A 162 6.91 7.04 -3.59
CA VAL A 162 6.53 7.44 -4.96
C VAL A 162 7.74 7.94 -5.74
N LYS A 163 8.62 8.73 -5.12
CA LYS A 163 9.87 9.20 -5.75
C LYS A 163 10.78 8.02 -6.11
N GLU A 164 10.96 7.09 -5.20
CA GLU A 164 11.77 5.88 -5.42
C GLU A 164 11.20 5.01 -6.55
N LEU A 165 9.88 4.79 -6.56
CA LEU A 165 9.21 4.09 -7.66
C LEU A 165 9.44 4.80 -9.00
N ALA A 166 9.33 6.13 -9.04
CA ALA A 166 9.51 6.90 -10.27
C ALA A 166 10.93 6.78 -10.84
N MET A 167 11.95 6.70 -9.97
CA MET A 167 13.34 6.50 -10.39
C MET A 167 13.62 5.09 -10.90
N ARG A 168 13.04 4.06 -10.25
CA ARG A 168 13.25 2.66 -10.64
C ARG A 168 12.43 2.23 -11.84
N ASN A 169 11.25 2.78 -12.03
CA ASN A 169 10.33 2.42 -13.11
C ASN A 169 10.12 3.61 -14.05
N PRO A 170 10.65 3.60 -15.29
CA PRO A 170 10.54 4.71 -16.24
C PRO A 170 9.16 4.83 -16.91
N LYS A 171 8.28 3.83 -16.78
CA LYS A 171 6.97 3.85 -17.44
C LYS A 171 6.07 4.95 -16.86
N GLN A 172 5.11 5.37 -17.66
CA GLN A 172 4.06 6.31 -17.24
C GLN A 172 3.14 5.66 -16.21
N LYS A 173 2.89 6.34 -15.10
CA LYS A 173 2.06 5.80 -14.02
C LYS A 173 1.24 6.84 -13.31
N VAL A 174 0.17 6.37 -12.68
CA VAL A 174 -0.69 7.14 -11.78
C VAL A 174 -0.64 6.48 -10.41
N VAL A 175 -0.45 7.28 -9.37
CA VAL A 175 -0.62 6.85 -7.98
C VAL A 175 -1.96 7.38 -7.49
N VAL A 176 -2.78 6.48 -6.94
CA VAL A 176 -4.12 6.78 -6.41
C VAL A 176 -4.10 6.74 -4.89
N GLU A 177 -4.56 7.82 -4.23
CA GLU A 177 -4.47 7.99 -2.79
C GLU A 177 -5.75 8.53 -2.18
N ASP A 178 -5.88 8.34 -0.87
CA ASP A 178 -6.96 8.90 -0.09
C ASP A 178 -6.71 10.37 0.29
N SER A 179 -7.65 10.96 1.03
CA SER A 179 -7.59 12.36 1.44
C SER A 179 -6.48 12.71 2.45
N LEU A 180 -5.76 11.72 2.96
CA LEU A 180 -4.60 11.93 3.83
C LEU A 180 -3.45 12.56 3.06
N TYR A 181 -3.32 12.22 1.79
CA TYR A 181 -2.25 12.68 0.90
C TYR A 181 -2.62 13.96 0.12
N GLY A 182 -3.84 14.47 0.27
CA GLY A 182 -4.33 15.69 -0.42
C GLY A 182 -3.73 16.99 0.15
N ASN A 183 -2.43 17.09 0.29
CA ASN A 183 -1.73 18.24 0.87
C ASN A 183 -0.45 18.60 0.09
N HIS A 184 0.08 19.80 0.34
CA HIS A 184 1.22 20.34 -0.39
C HIS A 184 2.52 19.55 -0.18
N ILE A 185 2.71 18.88 0.95
CA ILE A 185 3.92 18.09 1.25
C ILE A 185 4.02 16.91 0.28
N PHE A 186 2.93 16.15 0.15
CA PHE A 186 2.89 15.01 -0.76
C PHE A 186 2.94 15.48 -2.23
N LEU A 187 2.10 16.45 -2.58
CA LEU A 187 1.96 16.89 -3.96
C LEU A 187 3.20 17.60 -4.52
N SER A 188 4.07 18.17 -3.67
CA SER A 188 5.33 18.79 -4.14
C SER A 188 6.27 17.80 -4.82
N ILE A 189 6.18 16.50 -4.51
CA ILE A 189 7.00 15.45 -5.14
C ILE A 189 6.75 15.41 -6.66
N PHE A 190 5.54 15.65 -7.11
CA PHE A 190 5.15 15.61 -8.53
C PHE A 190 5.69 16.79 -9.36
N LEU A 191 6.33 17.76 -8.72
CA LEU A 191 7.17 18.76 -9.41
C LEU A 191 8.54 18.22 -9.79
N LEU A 192 9.01 17.18 -9.11
CA LEU A 192 10.36 16.60 -9.24
C LEU A 192 10.41 15.36 -10.14
N ILE A 193 9.28 14.79 -10.47
CA ILE A 193 9.16 13.54 -11.24
C ILE A 193 8.26 13.77 -12.45
N GLN A 194 8.63 13.20 -13.62
CA GLN A 194 7.95 13.47 -14.88
C GLN A 194 7.05 12.31 -15.37
N ASN A 195 7.33 11.10 -14.93
CA ASN A 195 6.65 9.88 -15.40
C ASN A 195 5.55 9.40 -14.44
N THR A 196 5.21 10.19 -13.43
CA THR A 196 4.26 9.78 -12.39
C THR A 196 3.32 10.93 -12.04
N PHE A 197 2.03 10.62 -11.94
CA PHE A 197 0.98 11.58 -11.64
C PHE A 197 0.18 11.14 -10.42
N ALA A 198 -0.34 12.12 -9.67
CA ALA A 198 -1.21 11.87 -8.52
C ALA A 198 -2.68 11.98 -8.90
N LEU A 199 -3.49 11.05 -8.37
CA LEU A 199 -4.95 11.14 -8.38
C LEU A 199 -5.46 10.97 -6.95
N VAL A 200 -5.66 12.08 -6.26
CA VAL A 200 -5.86 12.14 -4.80
C VAL A 200 -7.29 12.54 -4.46
N ARG A 201 -7.90 11.83 -3.53
CA ARG A 201 -9.18 12.28 -2.96
C ARG A 201 -9.00 13.55 -2.13
N MET A 202 -9.87 14.52 -2.33
CA MET A 202 -9.87 15.77 -1.58
C MET A 202 -11.10 15.88 -0.67
N ARG A 203 -10.92 16.52 0.49
CA ARG A 203 -12.04 16.79 1.39
C ARG A 203 -12.83 17.99 0.88
N THR A 204 -14.15 17.97 1.01
CA THR A 204 -15.04 19.08 0.63
C THR A 204 -14.67 20.42 1.29
N THR A 205 -13.99 20.40 2.41
CA THR A 205 -13.52 21.59 3.11
C THR A 205 -12.27 22.24 2.49
N ASN A 206 -11.63 21.58 1.53
CA ASN A 206 -10.44 22.10 0.88
C ASN A 206 -10.78 23.30 -0.01
N VAL A 207 -9.83 24.24 -0.07
CA VAL A 207 -9.89 25.44 -0.89
C VAL A 207 -8.64 25.49 -1.76
N LEU A 208 -8.84 25.62 -3.06
CA LEU A 208 -7.79 25.85 -4.04
C LEU A 208 -7.84 27.30 -4.51
N ASN A 209 -6.90 27.68 -5.37
CA ASN A 209 -6.85 29.01 -5.97
C ASN A 209 -6.74 28.87 -7.49
N GLU A 210 -7.33 29.80 -8.19
CA GLU A 210 -7.12 30.00 -9.62
C GLU A 210 -5.75 30.66 -9.87
N LYS A 211 -5.24 30.59 -11.10
CA LYS A 211 -4.08 31.37 -11.49
C LYS A 211 -4.38 32.88 -11.36
N PRO A 212 -3.42 33.69 -10.90
CA PRO A 212 -3.60 35.12 -10.82
C PRO A 212 -3.81 35.69 -12.23
N LYS A 213 -4.60 36.77 -12.33
CA LYS A 213 -4.69 37.53 -13.57
C LYS A 213 -3.33 38.11 -13.96
N PRO A 214 -3.02 38.24 -15.25
CA PRO A 214 -1.81 38.91 -15.70
C PRO A 214 -1.68 40.29 -15.05
N ARG A 215 -0.45 40.63 -14.66
CA ARG A 215 -0.20 41.93 -14.03
C ARG A 215 -0.44 43.06 -15.05
N GLU A 216 -1.17 44.08 -14.64
CA GLU A 216 -1.33 45.29 -15.43
C GLU A 216 0.04 46.02 -15.52
N PRO A 217 0.43 46.48 -16.71
CA PRO A 217 1.65 47.26 -16.86
C PRO A 217 1.64 48.51 -15.94
N GLY A 218 2.78 48.78 -15.29
CA GLY A 218 2.92 49.96 -14.41
C GLY A 218 2.49 49.81 -12.96
N LYS A 219 1.79 48.74 -12.57
CA LYS A 219 1.44 48.51 -11.15
C LYS A 219 2.71 48.17 -10.32
N ARG A 220 2.90 48.92 -9.21
CA ARG A 220 3.94 48.66 -8.20
C ARG A 220 3.53 47.50 -7.26
N GLY A 221 4.52 46.88 -6.62
CA GLY A 221 4.31 45.80 -5.63
C GLY A 221 4.70 44.41 -6.14
N ALA A 222 4.69 43.40 -5.26
CA ALA A 222 4.99 42.04 -5.64
C ALA A 222 3.87 41.44 -6.50
N PRO A 223 4.17 40.60 -7.50
CA PRO A 223 3.17 39.89 -8.30
C PRO A 223 2.26 39.05 -7.42
N GLN A 224 0.96 39.03 -7.72
CA GLN A 224 0.02 38.13 -7.04
C GLN A 224 0.37 36.68 -7.38
N LYS A 225 0.49 35.84 -6.36
CA LYS A 225 0.73 34.39 -6.53
C LYS A 225 -0.56 33.59 -6.71
N HIS A 226 -1.71 34.15 -6.33
CA HIS A 226 -3.01 33.47 -6.31
C HIS A 226 -4.09 34.35 -6.91
N GLY A 227 -4.97 33.74 -7.71
CA GLY A 227 -6.21 34.33 -8.18
C GLY A 227 -7.37 34.08 -7.20
N ALA A 228 -8.58 33.97 -7.74
CA ALA A 228 -9.79 33.74 -6.97
C ALA A 228 -9.73 32.41 -6.18
N LYS A 229 -10.39 32.38 -5.02
CA LYS A 229 -10.53 31.17 -4.22
C LYS A 229 -11.58 30.25 -4.84
N PHE A 230 -11.23 28.98 -5.01
CA PHE A 230 -12.11 27.91 -5.45
C PHE A 230 -12.42 26.97 -4.28
N LYS A 231 -13.64 27.03 -3.75
CA LYS A 231 -14.09 26.20 -2.61
C LYS A 231 -14.77 24.94 -3.14
N LEU A 232 -14.34 23.75 -2.72
CA LEU A 232 -14.94 22.48 -3.15
C LEU A 232 -16.39 22.31 -2.65
N SER A 233 -16.73 22.90 -1.50
CA SER A 233 -18.10 22.92 -0.98
C SER A 233 -19.08 23.77 -1.82
N SER A 234 -18.57 24.78 -2.55
CA SER A 234 -19.37 25.71 -3.37
C SER A 234 -18.45 26.24 -4.47
N PRO A 235 -18.34 25.53 -5.62
CA PRO A 235 -17.52 25.95 -6.74
C PRO A 235 -17.93 27.36 -7.25
N SER A 236 -16.93 28.23 -7.44
CA SER A 236 -17.12 29.63 -7.81
C SER A 236 -17.38 29.87 -9.31
N ARG A 237 -17.16 28.84 -10.14
CA ARG A 237 -17.36 28.91 -11.60
C ARG A 237 -17.92 27.60 -12.15
N VAL A 238 -18.43 27.68 -13.37
CA VAL A 238 -18.88 26.50 -14.13
C VAL A 238 -17.72 25.57 -14.42
N ALA A 239 -18.00 24.28 -14.52
CA ALA A 239 -17.00 23.27 -14.89
C ALA A 239 -16.51 23.49 -16.33
N ASP A 240 -15.21 23.29 -16.55
CA ASP A 240 -14.61 23.38 -17.89
C ASP A 240 -14.98 22.20 -18.78
N CYS A 241 -15.28 21.04 -18.16
CA CYS A 241 -15.76 19.84 -18.84
C CYS A 241 -16.73 19.08 -17.94
N THR A 242 -17.68 18.40 -18.56
CA THR A 242 -18.65 17.52 -17.87
C THR A 242 -18.89 16.30 -18.74
N GLU A 243 -18.81 15.13 -18.13
CA GLU A 243 -19.14 13.86 -18.75
C GLU A 243 -20.15 13.10 -17.89
N THR A 244 -21.04 12.35 -18.54
CA THR A 244 -21.94 11.40 -17.89
C THR A 244 -21.83 10.07 -18.61
N PHE A 245 -21.57 9.01 -17.83
CA PHE A 245 -21.37 7.67 -18.37
C PHE A 245 -21.93 6.61 -17.42
N LEU A 246 -22.09 5.39 -17.92
CA LEU A 246 -22.52 4.25 -17.14
C LEU A 246 -21.32 3.52 -16.58
N PHE A 247 -21.27 3.40 -15.25
CA PHE A 247 -20.25 2.64 -14.52
C PHE A 247 -20.90 1.43 -13.83
N GLY A 248 -20.72 0.24 -14.42
CA GLY A 248 -21.54 -0.91 -14.07
C GLY A 248 -23.02 -0.62 -14.33
N ALA A 249 -23.86 -0.71 -13.30
CA ALA A 249 -25.30 -0.40 -13.38
C ALA A 249 -25.63 1.04 -12.91
N GLN A 250 -24.63 1.90 -12.71
CA GLN A 250 -24.83 3.23 -12.13
C GLN A 250 -24.43 4.34 -13.09
N ASN A 251 -25.29 5.34 -13.23
CA ASN A 251 -24.93 6.58 -13.92
C ASN A 251 -23.98 7.39 -13.04
N VAL A 252 -22.91 7.88 -13.64
CA VAL A 252 -21.90 8.72 -12.98
C VAL A 252 -21.75 9.99 -13.77
N THR A 253 -21.87 11.13 -13.09
CA THR A 253 -21.57 12.45 -13.66
C THR A 253 -20.27 12.97 -13.08
N ILE A 254 -19.33 13.35 -13.95
CA ILE A 254 -18.06 13.96 -13.58
C ILE A 254 -17.98 15.35 -14.15
N GLN A 255 -17.62 16.30 -13.30
CA GLN A 255 -17.33 17.68 -13.66
C GLN A 255 -15.86 17.99 -13.38
N GLY A 256 -15.18 18.67 -14.30
CA GLY A 256 -13.76 18.99 -14.20
C GLY A 256 -13.49 20.50 -14.25
N TRP A 257 -12.56 20.97 -13.39
CA TRP A 257 -12.06 22.34 -13.34
C TRP A 257 -10.55 22.34 -13.49
N LYS A 258 -10.05 22.94 -14.55
CA LYS A 258 -8.63 23.03 -14.90
C LYS A 258 -7.99 24.28 -14.31
N GLY A 259 -6.66 24.29 -14.23
CA GLY A 259 -5.89 25.50 -13.91
C GLY A 259 -5.94 25.96 -12.46
N LEU A 260 -6.24 25.03 -11.54
CA LEU A 260 -6.25 25.29 -10.11
C LEU A 260 -4.91 24.93 -9.47
N HIS A 261 -4.64 25.46 -8.27
CA HIS A 261 -3.46 25.11 -7.48
C HIS A 261 -3.74 25.21 -5.97
N LEU A 262 -2.95 24.52 -5.17
CA LEU A 262 -3.00 24.67 -3.72
C LEU A 262 -2.31 25.97 -3.29
N LYS A 263 -2.81 26.64 -2.25
CA LYS A 263 -2.22 27.90 -1.74
C LYS A 263 -0.75 27.79 -1.41
N LYS A 264 -0.29 26.65 -0.86
CA LYS A 264 1.11 26.41 -0.49
C LYS A 264 1.94 25.77 -1.59
N LEU A 265 1.39 25.57 -2.78
CA LEU A 265 2.05 24.94 -3.92
C LEU A 265 1.52 25.54 -5.24
N PRO A 266 1.76 26.86 -5.47
CA PRO A 266 1.24 27.55 -6.66
C PRO A 266 1.89 27.11 -7.97
N GLU A 267 3.05 26.47 -7.89
CA GLU A 267 3.82 25.97 -9.04
C GLU A 267 3.16 24.74 -9.68
N LEU A 268 2.44 23.92 -8.89
CA LEU A 268 1.76 22.74 -9.37
C LEU A 268 0.33 23.08 -9.81
N THR A 269 0.14 23.11 -11.12
CA THR A 269 -1.21 23.26 -11.72
C THR A 269 -1.93 21.92 -11.70
N VAL A 270 -3.16 21.90 -11.21
CA VAL A 270 -3.98 20.69 -11.06
C VAL A 270 -5.35 20.85 -11.69
N MET A 271 -6.00 19.72 -11.97
CA MET A 271 -7.41 19.63 -12.32
C MET A 271 -8.20 19.05 -11.15
N MET A 272 -9.30 19.69 -10.80
CA MET A 272 -10.26 19.16 -9.81
C MET A 272 -11.42 18.48 -10.49
N LEU A 273 -11.78 17.29 -9.98
CA LEU A 273 -12.92 16.52 -10.47
C LEU A 273 -13.96 16.36 -9.36
N ARG A 274 -15.22 16.60 -9.71
CA ARG A 274 -16.38 16.32 -8.86
C ARG A 274 -17.13 15.14 -9.43
N VAL A 275 -17.12 14.01 -8.73
CA VAL A 275 -17.76 12.76 -9.17
C VAL A 275 -19.04 12.55 -8.36
N VAL A 276 -20.15 12.37 -9.05
CA VAL A 276 -21.47 12.13 -8.48
C VAL A 276 -22.03 10.84 -9.04
N PHE A 277 -22.29 9.87 -8.18
CA PHE A 277 -23.01 8.65 -8.52
C PHE A 277 -24.50 8.89 -8.39
N LEU A 278 -25.27 8.49 -9.40
CA LEU A 278 -26.71 8.70 -9.45
C LEU A 278 -27.45 7.39 -9.21
N ASN A 279 -28.57 7.48 -8.52
CA ASN A 279 -29.55 6.38 -8.42
C ASN A 279 -30.35 6.26 -9.71
N SER A 280 -31.21 5.24 -9.80
CA SER A 280 -32.12 5.01 -10.92
C SER A 280 -33.09 6.18 -11.18
N ASP A 281 -33.43 6.95 -10.15
CA ASP A 281 -34.25 8.13 -10.19
C ASP A 281 -33.50 9.44 -10.52
N GLY A 282 -32.21 9.34 -10.87
CA GLY A 282 -31.35 10.46 -11.24
C GLY A 282 -30.87 11.33 -10.08
N LYS A 283 -31.15 10.94 -8.82
CA LYS A 283 -30.68 11.67 -7.64
C LYS A 283 -29.29 11.18 -7.18
N PRO A 284 -28.50 12.04 -6.53
CA PRO A 284 -27.22 11.62 -5.95
C PRO A 284 -27.39 10.46 -4.98
N ARG A 285 -26.62 9.39 -5.17
CA ARG A 285 -26.60 8.21 -4.30
C ARG A 285 -25.98 8.49 -2.93
N TYR A 286 -24.97 9.35 -2.90
CA TYR A 286 -24.24 9.70 -1.69
C TYR A 286 -24.51 11.15 -1.30
N LYS A 287 -24.58 11.43 0.00
CA LYS A 287 -24.80 12.77 0.57
C LYS A 287 -23.76 13.80 0.11
N GLN A 288 -22.52 13.36 -0.10
CA GLN A 288 -21.42 14.21 -0.54
C GLN A 288 -20.81 13.68 -1.84
N PRO A 289 -20.48 14.53 -2.80
CA PRO A 289 -19.75 14.15 -3.99
C PRO A 289 -18.33 13.72 -3.62
N MET A 290 -17.74 12.89 -4.46
CA MET A 290 -16.33 12.56 -4.36
C MET A 290 -15.52 13.62 -5.13
N TRP A 291 -14.55 14.23 -4.46
CA TRP A 291 -13.64 15.18 -5.06
C TRP A 291 -12.27 14.52 -5.29
N LEU A 292 -11.74 14.63 -6.51
CA LEU A 292 -10.45 14.11 -6.89
C LEU A 292 -9.58 15.24 -7.45
N LEU A 293 -8.32 15.29 -7.03
CA LEU A 293 -7.28 16.17 -7.56
C LEU A 293 -6.43 15.34 -8.53
N TRP A 294 -6.23 15.86 -9.72
CA TRP A 294 -5.42 15.26 -10.77
C TRP A 294 -4.25 16.18 -11.15
N THR A 295 -3.03 15.63 -11.17
CA THR A 295 -1.79 16.38 -11.51
C THR A 295 -1.31 16.16 -12.94
N GLY A 296 -1.88 15.21 -13.66
CA GLY A 296 -1.44 14.82 -14.99
C GLY A 296 -2.11 15.60 -16.14
N PRO A 297 -1.92 15.14 -17.39
CA PRO A 297 -2.50 15.77 -18.58
C PRO A 297 -4.02 15.85 -18.52
N THR A 298 -4.59 16.96 -19.00
CA THR A 298 -6.03 17.23 -18.95
C THR A 298 -6.82 16.53 -20.04
N GLU A 299 -6.15 15.85 -20.94
CA GLU A 299 -6.69 15.10 -22.09
C GLU A 299 -7.08 13.66 -21.71
N VAL A 300 -6.68 13.18 -20.54
CA VAL A 300 -7.07 11.85 -20.04
C VAL A 300 -8.60 11.84 -19.82
N PRO A 301 -9.34 10.85 -20.38
CA PRO A 301 -10.78 10.76 -20.23
C PRO A 301 -11.21 10.76 -18.76
N LEU A 302 -12.25 11.52 -18.40
CA LEU A 302 -12.70 11.64 -17.02
C LEU A 302 -13.18 10.30 -16.45
N GLN A 303 -13.79 9.47 -17.27
CA GLN A 303 -14.22 8.12 -16.90
C GLN A 303 -13.03 7.23 -16.51
N ASP A 304 -11.86 7.37 -17.17
CA ASP A 304 -10.66 6.61 -16.87
C ASP A 304 -10.05 7.06 -15.54
N LEU A 305 -10.02 8.36 -15.26
CA LEU A 305 -9.62 8.89 -13.96
C LEU A 305 -10.51 8.37 -12.83
N CYS A 306 -11.82 8.34 -13.05
CA CYS A 306 -12.76 7.76 -12.09
C CYS A 306 -12.48 6.26 -11.88
N LYS A 307 -12.28 5.50 -12.96
CA LYS A 307 -11.95 4.07 -12.91
C LYS A 307 -10.65 3.83 -12.14
N MET A 308 -9.59 4.57 -12.43
CA MET A 308 -8.31 4.47 -11.72
C MET A 308 -8.50 4.67 -10.21
N TYR A 309 -9.24 5.72 -9.81
CA TYR A 309 -9.45 5.99 -8.38
C TYR A 309 -10.28 4.90 -7.68
N LEU A 310 -11.34 4.41 -8.31
CA LEU A 310 -12.18 3.36 -7.75
C LEU A 310 -11.41 2.02 -7.62
N TRP A 311 -10.43 1.80 -8.47
CA TRP A 311 -9.59 0.61 -8.39
C TRP A 311 -8.78 0.52 -7.08
N ARG A 312 -8.49 1.65 -6.44
CA ARG A 312 -7.83 1.72 -5.13
C ARG A 312 -8.47 0.79 -4.08
N PHE A 313 -9.76 0.51 -4.21
CA PHE A 313 -10.47 -0.37 -3.26
C PHE A 313 -9.87 -1.79 -3.18
N ALA A 314 -9.13 -2.24 -4.19
CA ALA A 314 -8.42 -3.52 -4.16
C ALA A 314 -7.37 -3.60 -3.03
N ILE A 315 -6.80 -2.45 -2.59
CA ILE A 315 -5.85 -2.39 -1.46
C ILE A 315 -6.53 -2.80 -0.15
N GLU A 316 -7.78 -2.39 0.05
CA GLU A 316 -8.55 -2.73 1.25
C GLU A 316 -8.81 -4.25 1.33
N HIS A 317 -9.02 -4.90 0.18
CA HIS A 317 -9.13 -6.36 0.10
C HIS A 317 -7.80 -7.04 0.44
N MET A 318 -6.68 -6.55 -0.07
CA MET A 318 -5.34 -7.05 0.30
C MET A 318 -5.12 -6.92 1.81
N PHE A 319 -5.32 -5.74 2.40
CA PHE A 319 -5.13 -5.58 3.85
C PHE A 319 -6.02 -6.48 4.68
N ARG A 320 -7.27 -6.66 4.27
CA ARG A 320 -8.18 -7.59 4.93
C ARG A 320 -7.63 -9.01 4.89
N PHE A 321 -7.20 -9.47 3.72
CA PHE A 321 -6.63 -10.80 3.56
C PHE A 321 -5.34 -10.98 4.37
N LEU A 322 -4.40 -10.05 4.28
CA LEU A 322 -3.15 -10.09 5.05
C LEU A 322 -3.39 -10.13 6.56
N LYS A 323 -4.36 -9.36 7.07
CA LYS A 323 -4.69 -9.32 8.50
C LYS A 323 -5.44 -10.56 8.98
N GLN A 324 -6.39 -11.05 8.19
CA GLN A 324 -7.27 -12.14 8.60
C GLN A 324 -6.68 -13.53 8.32
N ASN A 325 -5.89 -13.69 7.27
CA ASN A 325 -5.37 -14.99 6.84
C ASN A 325 -3.86 -15.13 7.11
N MET A 326 -3.07 -14.12 6.83
CA MET A 326 -1.60 -14.18 6.92
C MET A 326 -1.03 -13.62 8.23
N GLY A 327 -1.87 -13.21 9.17
CA GLY A 327 -1.41 -12.75 10.49
C GLY A 327 -0.53 -11.50 10.44
N LEU A 328 -0.81 -10.54 9.55
CA LEU A 328 -0.02 -9.30 9.41
C LEU A 328 0.21 -8.59 10.75
N ASN A 329 -0.78 -8.61 11.64
CA ASN A 329 -0.75 -7.96 12.95
C ASN A 329 -0.40 -8.92 14.11
N THR A 330 0.00 -10.17 13.83
CA THR A 330 0.21 -11.18 14.89
C THR A 330 1.65 -11.24 15.39
N SER A 331 2.60 -10.58 14.72
CA SER A 331 3.99 -10.50 15.19
C SER A 331 4.05 -9.89 16.60
N ARG A 332 4.72 -10.58 17.50
CA ARG A 332 5.00 -10.13 18.88
C ARG A 332 6.46 -9.68 19.05
N SER A 333 7.18 -9.41 17.96
CA SER A 333 8.53 -8.85 18.05
C SER A 333 8.51 -7.54 18.84
N ASN A 334 9.49 -7.37 19.71
CA ASN A 334 9.74 -6.13 20.45
C ASN A 334 10.88 -5.31 19.82
N ASP A 335 11.22 -5.64 18.59
CA ASP A 335 12.22 -4.98 17.76
C ASP A 335 11.57 -4.37 16.52
N LEU A 336 11.98 -3.16 16.14
CA LEU A 336 11.46 -2.45 14.98
C LEU A 336 11.74 -3.21 13.69
N VAL A 337 12.98 -3.65 13.53
CA VAL A 337 13.44 -4.38 12.34
C VAL A 337 12.68 -5.69 12.20
N GLY A 338 12.56 -6.46 13.27
CA GLY A 338 11.83 -7.73 13.25
C GLY A 338 10.34 -7.57 12.95
N THR A 339 9.73 -6.46 13.37
CA THR A 339 8.32 -6.15 13.03
C THR A 339 8.19 -5.79 11.56
N GLU A 340 9.11 -5.01 11.01
CA GLU A 340 9.11 -4.62 9.60
C GLU A 340 9.37 -5.82 8.68
N GLN A 341 10.34 -6.66 9.06
CA GLN A 341 10.63 -7.92 8.34
C GLN A 341 9.42 -8.86 8.30
N TRP A 342 8.64 -8.92 9.39
CA TRP A 342 7.40 -9.69 9.39
C TRP A 342 6.40 -9.18 8.36
N MET A 343 6.23 -7.85 8.26
CA MET A 343 5.36 -7.25 7.25
C MET A 343 5.82 -7.59 5.84
N TRP A 344 7.13 -7.53 5.59
CA TRP A 344 7.72 -7.93 4.31
C TRP A 344 7.53 -9.41 3.99
N MET A 345 7.70 -10.30 4.96
CA MET A 345 7.44 -11.74 4.74
C MET A 345 5.98 -12.01 4.38
N CYS A 346 5.03 -11.32 5.02
CA CYS A 346 3.62 -11.39 4.63
C CYS A 346 3.38 -10.86 3.20
N ALA A 347 4.04 -9.76 2.81
CA ALA A 347 3.96 -9.22 1.46
C ALA A 347 4.53 -10.20 0.42
N LEU A 348 5.68 -10.82 0.69
CA LEU A 348 6.31 -11.80 -0.20
C LEU A 348 5.52 -13.10 -0.32
N ALA A 349 4.91 -13.56 0.77
CA ALA A 349 3.99 -14.69 0.73
C ALA A 349 2.76 -14.37 -0.14
N TYR A 350 2.21 -13.17 -0.03
CA TYR A 350 1.12 -12.70 -0.90
C TYR A 350 1.55 -12.64 -2.37
N TRP A 351 2.80 -12.21 -2.65
CA TRP A 351 3.39 -12.23 -3.99
C TRP A 351 3.45 -13.64 -4.58
N GLN A 352 3.84 -14.64 -3.80
CA GLN A 352 3.82 -16.03 -4.25
C GLN A 352 2.40 -16.45 -4.67
N LEU A 353 1.37 -16.12 -3.86
CA LEU A 353 -0.02 -16.40 -4.21
C LEU A 353 -0.46 -15.67 -5.48
N LEU A 354 -0.07 -14.41 -5.66
CA LEU A 354 -0.36 -13.63 -6.87
C LEU A 354 0.20 -14.31 -8.13
N LEU A 355 1.44 -14.79 -8.06
CA LEU A 355 2.08 -15.48 -9.20
C LEU A 355 1.51 -16.89 -9.45
N MET A 356 0.87 -17.50 -8.43
CA MET A 356 0.27 -18.83 -8.53
C MET A 356 -1.19 -18.81 -9.01
N LYS A 357 -1.84 -17.65 -9.05
CA LYS A 357 -3.30 -17.52 -9.27
C LYS A 357 -3.83 -18.23 -10.51
N ASP A 358 -3.01 -18.31 -11.59
CA ASP A 358 -3.39 -18.94 -12.87
C ASP A 358 -2.86 -20.38 -13.01
N LEU A 359 -2.14 -20.88 -12.01
CA LEU A 359 -1.50 -22.19 -12.04
C LEU A 359 -2.15 -23.21 -11.12
N VAL A 360 -3.05 -22.75 -10.25
CA VAL A 360 -3.75 -23.61 -9.29
C VAL A 360 -5.23 -23.63 -9.55
N GLU A 361 -5.88 -24.74 -9.19
CA GLU A 361 -7.33 -24.89 -9.22
C GLU A 361 -7.92 -24.69 -7.82
N ASP A 362 -9.16 -24.19 -7.74
CA ASP A 362 -9.85 -24.00 -6.44
C ASP A 362 -10.07 -25.33 -5.73
N ALA A 363 -9.29 -25.58 -4.69
CA ALA A 363 -9.37 -26.79 -3.86
C ALA A 363 -10.53 -26.71 -2.85
N ARG A 364 -11.76 -26.45 -3.30
CA ARG A 364 -12.92 -26.44 -2.42
C ARG A 364 -13.23 -27.83 -1.92
N PRO A 365 -13.53 -27.99 -0.62
CA PRO A 365 -14.08 -29.24 -0.11
C PRO A 365 -15.40 -29.60 -0.81
N ALA A 366 -15.65 -30.90 -1.02
CA ALA A 366 -16.83 -31.38 -1.72
C ALA A 366 -18.16 -30.98 -1.08
N TRP A 367 -18.19 -30.71 0.22
CA TRP A 367 -19.37 -30.26 0.98
C TRP A 367 -19.65 -28.74 0.89
N HIS A 368 -18.75 -27.96 0.29
CA HIS A 368 -19.06 -26.54 0.04
C HIS A 368 -20.12 -26.41 -1.03
N SER A 369 -21.20 -25.69 -0.73
CA SER A 369 -22.24 -25.42 -1.71
C SER A 369 -21.62 -24.79 -2.97
N ARG A 370 -21.88 -25.40 -4.12
CA ARG A 370 -21.59 -24.76 -5.40
C ARG A 370 -22.46 -23.50 -5.47
N ARG A 371 -21.90 -22.32 -5.25
CA ARG A 371 -22.53 -21.10 -5.73
C ARG A 371 -22.72 -21.29 -7.23
N ARG A 372 -23.93 -20.92 -7.74
CA ARG A 372 -24.21 -20.89 -9.17
C ARG A 372 -22.96 -20.41 -9.90
N GLU A 373 -22.65 -21.06 -11.01
CA GLU A 373 -21.48 -20.82 -11.89
C GLU A 373 -21.42 -19.38 -12.43
N GLU A 374 -21.32 -18.39 -11.56
CA GLU A 374 -20.66 -17.15 -11.93
C GLU A 374 -19.21 -17.53 -12.10
N LYS A 375 -18.77 -17.64 -13.35
CA LYS A 375 -17.36 -17.74 -13.71
C LYS A 375 -16.65 -16.59 -13.04
N LEU A 376 -16.07 -16.82 -11.84
CA LEU A 376 -15.16 -15.88 -11.23
C LEU A 376 -14.06 -15.67 -12.28
N LYS A 377 -13.85 -14.42 -12.67
CA LYS A 377 -12.86 -14.06 -13.69
C LYS A 377 -11.47 -14.56 -13.29
N GLU A 378 -11.20 -14.60 -11.97
CA GLU A 378 -9.95 -15.08 -11.37
C GLU A 378 -10.19 -15.61 -9.97
N LEU A 379 -9.34 -16.55 -9.52
CA LEU A 379 -9.34 -17.02 -8.14
C LEU A 379 -8.97 -15.90 -7.18
N THR A 380 -9.63 -15.84 -6.03
CA THR A 380 -9.28 -14.90 -4.95
C THR A 380 -8.03 -15.37 -4.19
N PRO A 381 -7.31 -14.48 -3.48
CA PRO A 381 -6.15 -14.86 -2.68
C PRO A 381 -6.39 -16.04 -1.74
N GLY A 382 -7.54 -16.09 -1.07
CA GLY A 382 -7.90 -17.21 -0.18
C GLY A 382 -8.19 -18.53 -0.91
N GLN A 383 -8.65 -18.49 -2.16
CA GLN A 383 -8.82 -19.69 -2.98
C GLN A 383 -7.47 -20.24 -3.43
N VAL A 384 -6.57 -19.37 -3.88
CA VAL A 384 -5.19 -19.73 -4.25
C VAL A 384 -4.45 -20.30 -3.03
N GLN A 385 -4.58 -19.66 -1.86
CA GLN A 385 -3.92 -20.11 -0.63
C GLN A 385 -4.30 -21.54 -0.25
N ARG A 386 -5.59 -21.92 -0.38
CA ARG A 386 -6.03 -23.30 -0.10
C ARG A 386 -5.42 -24.34 -1.04
N ALA A 387 -5.10 -23.96 -2.27
CA ALA A 387 -4.48 -24.86 -3.24
C ALA A 387 -2.93 -24.85 -3.16
N ALA A 388 -2.35 -23.83 -2.53
CA ALA A 388 -0.93 -23.55 -2.55
C ALA A 388 -0.07 -24.69 -2.03
N LEU A 389 -0.49 -25.42 -0.97
CA LEU A 389 0.32 -26.49 -0.37
C LEU A 389 0.68 -27.57 -1.40
N ARG A 390 -0.29 -28.03 -2.19
CA ARG A 390 -0.04 -29.06 -3.21
C ARG A 390 0.96 -28.57 -4.24
N TYR A 391 0.82 -27.33 -4.67
CA TYR A 391 1.69 -26.72 -5.65
C TYR A 391 3.13 -26.55 -5.14
N PHE A 392 3.33 -26.15 -3.88
CA PHE A 392 4.66 -26.02 -3.29
C PHE A 392 5.42 -27.35 -3.17
N VAL A 393 4.72 -28.47 -2.98
CA VAL A 393 5.33 -29.81 -2.97
C VAL A 393 5.94 -30.13 -4.33
N GLU A 394 5.27 -29.79 -5.41
CA GLU A 394 5.72 -30.04 -6.79
C GLU A 394 6.82 -29.05 -7.20
N LEU A 395 6.65 -27.76 -6.87
CA LEU A 395 7.59 -26.70 -7.23
C LEU A 395 8.97 -26.84 -6.54
N GLY A 396 9.02 -27.43 -5.36
CA GLY A 396 10.23 -27.50 -4.55
C GLY A 396 10.64 -26.15 -3.96
N THR A 397 11.88 -26.05 -3.45
CA THR A 397 12.39 -24.82 -2.80
C THR A 397 13.89 -24.64 -3.02
N PRO A 398 14.37 -23.41 -3.28
CA PRO A 398 15.81 -23.11 -3.33
C PRO A 398 16.47 -23.14 -1.94
N ALA A 399 15.68 -23.11 -0.85
CA ALA A 399 16.21 -23.14 0.51
C ALA A 399 16.84 -24.47 0.86
N LYS A 400 18.04 -24.43 1.44
CA LYS A 400 18.78 -25.63 1.86
C LYS A 400 18.08 -26.33 3.04
N PRO A 401 18.14 -27.67 3.10
CA PRO A 401 17.56 -28.41 4.21
C PRO A 401 18.20 -28.02 5.55
N PRO A 402 17.45 -28.11 6.67
CA PRO A 402 18.00 -27.81 7.98
C PRO A 402 19.12 -28.75 8.33
N LYS A 403 20.18 -28.24 8.96
CA LYS A 403 21.26 -29.08 9.54
C LYS A 403 20.74 -29.78 10.77
N VAL A 404 21.23 -30.98 11.03
CA VAL A 404 20.95 -31.73 12.27
C VAL A 404 21.37 -30.86 13.46
N ALA A 405 20.42 -30.60 14.37
CA ALA A 405 20.67 -29.77 15.53
C ALA A 405 21.48 -30.55 16.56
N GLY A 406 22.67 -30.08 16.92
CA GLY A 406 23.41 -30.55 18.08
C GLY A 406 22.70 -30.17 19.40
N LYS A 407 23.16 -30.72 20.53
CA LYS A 407 22.74 -30.28 21.86
C LYS A 407 23.28 -28.87 22.11
N GLY A 408 22.39 -27.89 22.29
CA GLY A 408 22.78 -26.56 22.73
C GLY A 408 23.41 -26.61 24.14
N LYS A 409 24.38 -25.73 24.41
CA LYS A 409 25.08 -25.66 25.74
C LYS A 409 24.11 -25.28 26.88
N GLY A 410 22.87 -24.92 26.59
CA GLY A 410 21.94 -24.44 27.60
C GLY A 410 22.33 -23.07 28.16
N ARG A 411 21.58 -22.59 29.15
CA ARG A 411 21.94 -21.40 29.92
C ARG A 411 22.93 -21.75 31.01
N SER A 412 23.92 -20.87 31.24
CA SER A 412 24.83 -21.01 32.34
C SER A 412 24.07 -21.02 33.69
N GLN A 413 24.54 -21.79 34.65
CA GLN A 413 23.97 -21.82 35.99
C GLN A 413 24.00 -20.40 36.57
N GLY A 414 22.88 -19.94 37.14
CA GLY A 414 22.75 -18.58 37.66
C GLY A 414 22.48 -17.47 36.65
N TYR A 415 22.33 -17.78 35.35
CA TYR A 415 21.98 -16.81 34.34
C TYR A 415 20.63 -16.17 34.66
N ARG A 416 20.63 -14.85 34.78
CA ARG A 416 19.40 -14.01 34.88
C ARG A 416 19.31 -13.16 33.62
N PRO A 417 18.15 -13.17 32.91
CA PRO A 417 17.99 -12.29 31.75
C PRO A 417 17.99 -10.83 32.21
N THR A 418 18.66 -9.97 31.48
CA THR A 418 18.62 -8.52 31.69
C THR A 418 17.20 -8.02 31.45
N PRO A 419 16.62 -7.22 32.37
CA PRO A 419 15.30 -6.61 32.17
C PRO A 419 15.28 -5.81 30.86
N ARG A 420 14.23 -5.97 30.08
CA ARG A 420 14.06 -5.18 28.84
C ARG A 420 13.69 -3.75 29.17
N ILE A 421 14.23 -2.82 28.42
CA ILE A 421 13.89 -1.39 28.51
C ILE A 421 12.43 -1.23 28.12
N ARG A 422 11.68 -0.43 28.88
CA ARG A 422 10.32 -0.01 28.56
C ARG A 422 10.37 1.37 27.93
N TYR A 423 9.64 1.55 26.84
CA TYR A 423 9.60 2.78 26.08
C TYR A 423 8.24 3.47 26.27
N PRO A 424 8.22 4.77 26.55
CA PRO A 424 6.96 5.53 26.59
C PRO A 424 6.36 5.62 25.18
N VAL A 425 5.05 5.80 25.12
CA VAL A 425 4.37 6.08 23.84
C VAL A 425 4.72 7.50 23.37
N ILE A 426 5.11 7.61 22.10
CA ILE A 426 5.37 8.91 21.48
C ILE A 426 4.05 9.60 21.18
N LYS A 427 3.77 10.68 21.89
CA LYS A 427 2.65 11.58 21.60
C LYS A 427 3.16 12.59 20.57
N LYS A 428 2.69 12.50 19.30
CA LYS A 428 2.98 13.55 18.31
C LYS A 428 2.56 14.90 18.91
N ALA A 429 3.50 15.80 19.11
CA ALA A 429 3.17 17.17 19.47
C ALA A 429 2.18 17.70 18.43
N LYS A 430 1.14 18.41 18.85
CA LYS A 430 0.31 19.19 17.93
C LYS A 430 1.29 20.05 17.15
N THR A 431 1.42 19.81 15.87
CA THR A 431 2.31 20.57 14.99
C THR A 431 1.91 22.04 15.10
N ALA A 432 2.58 22.76 15.99
CA ALA A 432 2.71 24.19 15.83
C ALA A 432 3.43 24.37 14.50
N SER A 433 2.83 25.09 13.59
CA SER A 433 3.35 25.44 12.27
C SER A 433 4.71 26.14 12.45
N LYS A 434 5.79 25.39 12.64
CA LYS A 434 7.15 25.90 12.49
C LYS A 434 7.56 25.63 11.06
N GLU A 435 7.53 26.68 10.28
CA GLU A 435 8.18 26.85 9.00
C GLU A 435 9.66 26.51 9.18
N ALA A 436 10.07 25.33 8.72
CA ALA A 436 11.46 25.13 8.34
C ALA A 436 11.59 25.72 6.93
N SER A 437 12.03 26.95 6.86
CA SER A 437 12.55 27.57 5.64
C SER A 437 13.75 26.75 5.18
N ILE A 438 13.57 25.99 4.11
CA ILE A 438 14.68 25.49 3.31
C ILE A 438 15.08 26.70 2.45
N SER A 439 16.16 27.36 2.83
CA SER A 439 16.88 28.29 1.98
C SER A 439 17.74 27.53 0.97
N PRO A 440 18.05 28.16 -0.18
CA PRO A 440 18.36 27.54 -1.47
C PRO A 440 19.62 26.71 -1.53
#